data_2e1af9152771956a550d3d2f16bc7030
#
_entry.id   2e1af9152771956a550d3d2f16bc7030
#
_cell.length_a   1.000
_cell.length_b   1.000
_cell.length_c   1.000
_cell.angle_alpha   90.00
_cell.angle_beta   90.00
_cell.angle_gamma   90.00
#
_symmetry.space_group_name_H-M   'P 1'
#
loop_
_entity.id
_entity.type
_entity.pdbx_description
1 polymer ?
#
loop_
_entity_poly.entity_id
_entity_poly.type
_entity_poly.pdbx_seq_one_letter_code
_entity_poly.pdbx_strand_id
1 'polypeptide(L)'
;VPEPNYGDQLQPKGIPGVKAEASPRLRYQEVSGQFADGEQYTLLKPELYFDELNYGELHKDVQTSVRVAPVMIGLGLLEAIPEADILQQADPDDSNGDGISGRPNRVWDVLKQETVPGRFGWKANQPTVRQQSEGAFHGDLGITTTLFPEQGCTAAQQDCLNAPDGGKPEISAEIMEKVTFYASTLAVPARRDMDDADVKQGELLFNRAGCTSCHTAEFTTGSSTDFPELAGQVIRPYTDLLLHDMGEGLADG
;
A
#
# COMPACT_ATOMS: atom_id res chain seq x y z
N VAL A 1 14.91 7.12 -3.02
CA VAL A 1 15.26 7.28 -4.45
C VAL A 1 15.19 5.91 -5.08
N PRO A 2 14.49 5.74 -6.25
CA PRO A 2 14.44 4.45 -6.96
C PRO A 2 15.83 3.90 -7.25
N GLU A 3 15.95 2.57 -7.33
CA GLU A 3 17.19 1.90 -7.70
C GLU A 3 17.55 2.25 -9.17
N PRO A 4 18.81 2.63 -9.48
CA PRO A 4 19.16 3.15 -10.79
C PRO A 4 18.94 2.22 -11.99
N ASN A 5 19.09 0.90 -11.78
CA ASN A 5 18.94 -0.12 -12.83
C ASN A 5 17.56 -0.77 -12.86
N TYR A 6 16.84 -0.77 -11.72
CA TYR A 6 15.63 -1.57 -11.50
C TYR A 6 14.40 -0.76 -11.08
N GLY A 7 14.55 0.56 -10.85
CA GLY A 7 13.42 1.40 -10.46
C GLY A 7 13.00 1.23 -9.01
N ASP A 8 11.74 1.43 -8.74
CA ASP A 8 11.11 1.35 -7.41
C ASP A 8 10.34 0.04 -7.16
N GLN A 9 10.07 -0.71 -8.23
CA GLN A 9 9.38 -2.00 -8.18
C GLN A 9 10.06 -2.98 -9.13
N LEU A 10 10.61 -4.07 -8.57
CA LEU A 10 11.28 -5.11 -9.36
C LEU A 10 10.27 -5.91 -10.20
N GLN A 11 10.59 -6.09 -11.49
CA GLN A 11 9.77 -6.82 -12.45
C GLN A 11 10.32 -8.24 -12.69
N PRO A 12 9.72 -9.28 -12.07
CA PRO A 12 10.20 -10.67 -12.22
C PRO A 12 9.77 -11.33 -13.53
N LYS A 13 9.08 -10.59 -14.41
CA LYS A 13 8.63 -11.05 -15.73
C LYS A 13 8.80 -9.94 -16.76
N GLY A 14 9.04 -10.32 -18.00
CA GLY A 14 9.08 -9.42 -19.17
C GLY A 14 8.18 -9.94 -20.30
N ILE A 15 7.86 -9.08 -21.24
CA ILE A 15 7.21 -9.45 -22.49
C ILE A 15 8.20 -10.20 -23.41
N PRO A 16 7.74 -10.88 -24.48
CA PRO A 16 8.65 -11.49 -25.45
C PRO A 16 9.70 -10.53 -25.98
N GLY A 17 10.97 -10.86 -25.80
CA GLY A 17 12.12 -10.03 -26.20
C GLY A 17 12.67 -9.10 -25.13
N VAL A 18 11.99 -8.93 -24.01
CA VAL A 18 12.46 -8.17 -22.84
C VAL A 18 12.76 -9.14 -21.70
N LYS A 19 13.93 -9.00 -21.11
CA LYS A 19 14.33 -9.84 -19.98
C LYS A 19 13.55 -9.45 -18.73
N ALA A 20 13.23 -10.45 -17.88
CA ALA A 20 12.87 -10.16 -16.50
C ALA A 20 14.02 -9.40 -15.81
N GLU A 21 13.72 -8.53 -14.88
CA GLU A 21 14.75 -7.76 -14.17
C GLU A 21 15.60 -8.67 -13.29
N ALA A 22 14.94 -9.53 -12.53
CA ALA A 22 15.60 -10.55 -11.71
C ALA A 22 14.62 -11.66 -11.35
N SER A 23 15.13 -12.72 -10.75
CA SER A 23 14.35 -13.81 -10.14
C SER A 23 14.38 -13.70 -8.61
N PRO A 24 13.39 -13.04 -7.97
CA PRO A 24 13.34 -12.92 -6.52
C PRO A 24 13.06 -14.29 -5.87
N ARG A 25 13.77 -14.59 -4.79
CA ARG A 25 13.64 -15.82 -4.01
C ARG A 25 13.48 -15.49 -2.53
N LEU A 26 12.70 -16.28 -1.83
CA LEU A 26 12.58 -16.21 -0.37
C LEU A 26 13.14 -17.48 0.25
N ARG A 27 14.01 -17.30 1.24
CA ARG A 27 14.41 -18.32 2.18
C ARG A 27 13.83 -17.95 3.54
N TYR A 28 13.47 -18.95 4.32
CA TYR A 28 12.94 -18.73 5.65
C TYR A 28 13.91 -19.27 6.70
N GLN A 29 14.22 -18.45 7.69
CA GLN A 29 14.97 -18.85 8.86
C GLN A 29 13.99 -19.00 10.03
N GLU A 30 14.05 -20.13 10.74
CA GLU A 30 13.29 -20.31 11.97
C GLU A 30 13.92 -19.50 13.12
N VAL A 31 13.09 -18.74 13.81
CA VAL A 31 13.46 -17.96 14.98
C VAL A 31 12.55 -18.38 16.12
N SER A 32 13.10 -19.09 17.09
CA SER A 32 12.35 -19.52 18.28
C SER A 32 12.42 -18.49 19.37
N GLY A 33 11.35 -18.36 20.14
CA GLY A 33 11.24 -17.51 21.30
C GLY A 33 10.28 -18.09 22.34
N GLN A 34 10.03 -17.32 23.40
CA GLN A 34 9.18 -17.73 24.50
C GLN A 34 8.39 -16.54 25.02
N PHE A 35 7.10 -16.72 25.24
CA PHE A 35 6.27 -15.74 25.92
C PHE A 35 6.61 -15.66 27.41
N ALA A 36 6.12 -14.62 28.09
CA ALA A 36 6.41 -14.38 29.51
C ALA A 36 5.89 -15.48 30.45
N ASP A 37 4.86 -16.20 30.03
CA ASP A 37 4.27 -17.35 30.73
C ASP A 37 5.00 -18.68 30.51
N GLY A 38 6.01 -18.68 29.62
CA GLY A 38 6.81 -19.86 29.29
C GLY A 38 6.40 -20.60 28.03
N GLU A 39 5.31 -20.23 27.38
CA GLU A 39 4.90 -20.83 26.10
C GLU A 39 5.94 -20.56 25.01
N GLN A 40 6.34 -21.61 24.28
CA GLN A 40 7.32 -21.51 23.20
C GLN A 40 6.62 -21.14 21.89
N TYR A 41 7.27 -20.31 21.08
CA TYR A 41 6.85 -20.05 19.69
C TYR A 41 8.01 -20.15 18.73
N THR A 42 7.70 -20.39 17.45
CA THR A 42 8.67 -20.34 16.35
C THR A 42 8.09 -19.48 15.23
N LEU A 43 8.85 -18.47 14.83
CA LEU A 43 8.55 -17.59 13.73
C LEU A 43 9.42 -17.92 12.53
N LEU A 44 8.93 -17.60 11.33
CA LEU A 44 9.68 -17.72 10.08
C LEU A 44 10.11 -16.32 9.65
N LYS A 45 11.41 -16.02 9.76
CA LYS A 45 12.00 -14.77 9.26
C LYS A 45 12.27 -14.93 7.76
N PRO A 46 11.63 -14.12 6.89
CA PRO A 46 11.94 -14.16 5.46
C PRO A 46 13.26 -13.47 5.17
N GLU A 47 14.05 -14.06 4.28
CA GLU A 47 15.26 -13.49 3.71
C GLU A 47 15.09 -13.44 2.19
N LEU A 48 15.12 -12.24 1.61
CA LEU A 48 15.03 -12.02 0.19
C LEU A 48 16.42 -12.08 -0.43
N TYR A 49 16.54 -12.79 -1.54
CA TYR A 49 17.72 -12.77 -2.40
C TYR A 49 17.31 -12.81 -3.86
N PHE A 50 18.21 -12.43 -4.75
CA PHE A 50 17.93 -12.33 -6.18
C PHE A 50 18.87 -13.26 -6.94
N ASP A 51 18.28 -14.06 -7.84
CA ASP A 51 19.00 -14.75 -8.90
C ASP A 51 18.84 -13.95 -10.20
N GLU A 52 19.81 -14.09 -11.11
CA GLU A 52 19.69 -13.58 -12.49
C GLU A 52 19.38 -12.06 -12.58
N LEU A 53 20.19 -11.24 -11.90
CA LEU A 53 20.15 -9.78 -12.09
C LEU A 53 20.54 -9.44 -13.55
N ASN A 54 19.56 -9.06 -14.39
CA ASN A 54 19.76 -8.95 -15.85
C ASN A 54 20.22 -7.57 -16.32
N TYR A 55 20.17 -6.54 -15.45
CA TYR A 55 20.52 -5.16 -15.79
C TYR A 55 21.63 -4.58 -14.93
N GLY A 56 22.45 -5.46 -14.34
CA GLY A 56 23.60 -5.07 -13.51
C GLY A 56 23.39 -5.38 -12.02
N GLU A 57 24.41 -5.05 -11.24
CA GLU A 57 24.36 -5.22 -9.79
C GLU A 57 23.41 -4.18 -9.15
N LEU A 58 22.73 -4.57 -8.09
CA LEU A 58 21.95 -3.65 -7.27
C LEU A 58 22.85 -2.63 -6.58
N HIS A 59 22.36 -1.41 -6.41
CA HIS A 59 23.10 -0.43 -5.62
C HIS A 59 23.33 -0.95 -4.21
N LYS A 60 24.55 -0.75 -3.69
CA LYS A 60 24.99 -1.31 -2.39
C LYS A 60 24.11 -0.91 -1.18
N ASP A 61 23.44 0.22 -1.28
CA ASP A 61 22.58 0.80 -0.23
C ASP A 61 21.10 0.60 -0.54
N VAL A 62 20.76 -0.28 -1.51
CA VAL A 62 19.35 -0.55 -1.84
C VAL A 62 18.63 -1.17 -0.65
N GLN A 63 17.47 -0.65 -0.35
CA GLN A 63 16.54 -1.28 0.58
C GLN A 63 15.47 -2.03 -0.19
N THR A 64 15.09 -3.18 0.31
CA THR A 64 14.10 -4.05 -0.34
C THR A 64 13.02 -4.45 0.65
N SER A 65 11.78 -4.55 0.17
CA SER A 65 10.65 -5.00 0.97
C SER A 65 9.77 -5.95 0.17
N VAL A 66 9.47 -7.10 0.76
CA VAL A 66 8.53 -8.07 0.18
C VAL A 66 7.17 -7.85 0.84
N ARG A 67 6.17 -7.56 0.03
CA ARG A 67 4.83 -7.25 0.52
C ARG A 67 3.76 -8.01 -0.25
N VAL A 68 2.72 -8.44 0.48
CA VAL A 68 1.47 -8.90 -0.13
C VAL A 68 0.61 -7.66 -0.40
N ALA A 69 0.02 -7.57 -1.59
CA ALA A 69 -0.85 -6.44 -1.93
C ALA A 69 -2.03 -6.33 -0.94
N PRO A 70 -2.40 -5.11 -0.50
CA PRO A 70 -3.59 -4.90 0.32
C PRO A 70 -4.86 -5.30 -0.42
N VAL A 71 -5.91 -5.61 0.34
CA VAL A 71 -7.22 -5.94 -0.23
C VAL A 71 -7.85 -4.74 -0.92
N MET A 72 -8.63 -4.98 -1.99
CA MET A 72 -9.24 -3.93 -2.80
C MET A 72 -10.65 -3.53 -2.34
N ILE A 73 -11.18 -4.14 -1.29
CA ILE A 73 -12.54 -3.87 -0.79
C ILE A 73 -12.59 -2.56 0.02
N GLY A 74 -13.65 -1.79 -0.15
CA GLY A 74 -13.92 -0.59 0.66
C GLY A 74 -13.01 0.61 0.37
N LEU A 75 -12.25 0.63 -0.73
CA LEU A 75 -11.30 1.71 -1.02
C LEU A 75 -12.01 3.06 -1.17
N GLY A 76 -13.16 3.12 -1.86
CA GLY A 76 -13.92 4.35 -1.98
C GLY A 76 -14.46 4.87 -0.64
N LEU A 77 -14.77 3.99 0.31
CA LEU A 77 -15.14 4.40 1.67
C LEU A 77 -13.93 5.01 2.41
N LEU A 78 -12.73 4.45 2.27
CA LEU A 78 -11.51 5.04 2.83
C LEU A 78 -11.18 6.39 2.17
N GLU A 79 -11.38 6.52 0.85
CA GLU A 79 -11.20 7.78 0.13
C GLU A 79 -12.17 8.85 0.62
N ALA A 80 -13.40 8.47 0.95
CA ALA A 80 -14.45 9.35 1.42
C ALA A 80 -14.29 9.83 2.88
N ILE A 81 -13.33 9.32 3.65
CA ILE A 81 -12.99 9.86 4.98
C ILE A 81 -12.51 11.31 4.82
N PRO A 82 -13.07 12.30 5.54
CA PRO A 82 -12.55 13.67 5.50
C PRO A 82 -11.08 13.74 5.89
N GLU A 83 -10.28 14.50 5.13
CA GLU A 83 -8.85 14.69 5.44
C GLU A 83 -8.65 15.22 6.87
N ALA A 84 -9.51 16.13 7.31
CA ALA A 84 -9.44 16.70 8.64
C ALA A 84 -9.53 15.63 9.75
N ASP A 85 -10.32 14.58 9.56
CA ASP A 85 -10.52 13.52 10.55
C ASP A 85 -9.27 12.62 10.66
N ILE A 86 -8.55 12.44 9.54
CA ILE A 86 -7.25 11.75 9.54
C ILE A 86 -6.18 12.62 10.21
N LEU A 87 -6.08 13.89 9.82
CA LEU A 87 -5.07 14.82 10.35
C LEU A 87 -5.27 15.13 11.83
N GLN A 88 -6.49 15.07 12.34
CA GLN A 88 -6.79 15.27 13.76
C GLN A 88 -6.15 14.19 14.65
N GLN A 89 -5.87 13.02 14.11
CA GLN A 89 -5.23 11.90 14.84
C GLN A 89 -3.71 11.95 14.77
N ALA A 90 -3.13 12.84 13.97
CA ALA A 90 -1.69 12.94 13.84
C ALA A 90 -1.07 13.55 15.09
N ASP A 91 -0.06 12.90 15.65
CA ASP A 91 0.77 13.38 16.74
C ASP A 91 2.26 13.06 16.45
N PRO A 92 2.88 13.78 15.49
CA PRO A 92 4.23 13.43 15.02
C PRO A 92 5.32 13.59 16.10
N ASP A 93 5.04 14.31 17.16
CA ASP A 93 5.99 14.64 18.21
C ASP A 93 5.67 13.93 19.55
N ASP A 94 4.71 12.99 19.53
CA ASP A 94 4.22 12.28 20.74
C ASP A 94 3.90 13.28 21.87
N SER A 95 3.12 14.30 21.55
CA SER A 95 2.83 15.43 22.47
C SER A 95 2.00 15.01 23.66
N ASN A 96 1.24 13.92 23.51
CA ASN A 96 0.44 13.33 24.59
C ASN A 96 1.27 12.40 25.50
N GLY A 97 2.47 11.96 25.06
CA GLY A 97 3.40 11.13 25.81
C GLY A 97 2.97 9.65 25.95
N ASP A 98 2.19 9.13 25.02
CA ASP A 98 1.75 7.73 25.03
C ASP A 98 2.71 6.78 24.29
N GLY A 99 3.77 7.31 23.69
CA GLY A 99 4.78 6.55 22.95
C GLY A 99 4.39 6.27 21.48
N ILE A 100 3.33 6.89 20.97
CA ILE A 100 2.82 6.68 19.62
C ILE A 100 2.87 7.99 18.83
N SER A 101 3.68 8.04 17.77
CA SER A 101 3.83 9.21 16.89
C SER A 101 3.26 8.92 15.50
N GLY A 102 2.01 9.28 15.26
CA GLY A 102 1.35 9.12 13.97
C GLY A 102 1.60 10.31 13.04
N ARG A 103 1.99 10.06 11.77
CA ARG A 103 2.28 11.11 10.76
C ARG A 103 1.55 10.82 9.46
N PRO A 104 0.89 11.82 8.83
CA PRO A 104 0.37 11.63 7.49
C PRO A 104 1.51 11.47 6.49
N ASN A 105 1.44 10.49 5.60
CA ASN A 105 2.34 10.46 4.46
C ASN A 105 1.92 11.56 3.47
N ARG A 106 2.83 12.48 3.14
CA ARG A 106 2.58 13.57 2.20
C ARG A 106 3.04 13.15 0.81
N VAL A 107 2.10 12.91 -0.08
CA VAL A 107 2.33 12.34 -1.41
C VAL A 107 1.84 13.27 -2.52
N TRP A 108 2.43 13.15 -3.70
CA TRP A 108 2.05 13.92 -4.86
C TRP A 108 0.78 13.37 -5.52
N ASP A 109 -0.25 14.19 -5.62
CA ASP A 109 -1.44 13.91 -6.40
C ASP A 109 -1.21 14.40 -7.83
N VAL A 110 -1.11 13.44 -8.76
CA VAL A 110 -0.80 13.71 -10.18
C VAL A 110 -1.93 14.48 -10.87
N LEU A 111 -3.18 14.29 -10.44
CA LEU A 111 -4.33 15.00 -11.02
C LEU A 111 -4.43 16.43 -10.50
N LYS A 112 -4.32 16.60 -9.19
CA LYS A 112 -4.44 17.90 -8.54
C LYS A 112 -3.17 18.76 -8.65
N GLN A 113 -2.02 18.14 -8.97
CA GLN A 113 -0.71 18.80 -9.01
C GLN A 113 -0.34 19.46 -7.67
N GLU A 114 -0.66 18.79 -6.58
CA GLU A 114 -0.37 19.24 -5.22
C GLU A 114 0.03 18.08 -4.30
N THR A 115 0.67 18.39 -3.18
CA THR A 115 1.02 17.40 -2.16
C THR A 115 -0.11 17.29 -1.14
N VAL A 116 -0.65 16.08 -0.99
CA VAL A 116 -1.80 15.77 -0.13
C VAL A 116 -1.48 14.57 0.78
N PRO A 117 -2.27 14.29 1.82
CA PRO A 117 -2.14 13.05 2.57
C PRO A 117 -2.46 11.84 1.70
N GLY A 118 -1.55 10.86 1.72
CA GLY A 118 -1.79 9.55 1.13
C GLY A 118 -2.73 8.70 1.98
N ARG A 119 -3.34 7.69 1.36
CA ARG A 119 -4.33 6.81 2.00
C ARG A 119 -4.14 5.34 1.66
N PHE A 120 -3.61 5.03 0.47
CA PHE A 120 -3.57 3.69 -0.10
C PHE A 120 -2.15 3.15 -0.20
N GLY A 121 -2.04 1.81 -0.28
CA GLY A 121 -0.78 1.10 -0.19
C GLY A 121 -0.34 0.90 1.27
N TRP A 122 0.68 0.07 1.48
CA TRP A 122 1.19 -0.28 2.81
C TRP A 122 1.74 0.91 3.62
N LYS A 123 2.16 1.97 2.96
CA LYS A 123 2.73 3.18 3.57
C LYS A 123 1.92 4.42 3.22
N ALA A 124 0.63 4.27 2.92
CA ALA A 124 -0.23 5.39 2.50
C ALA A 124 0.45 6.25 1.42
N ASN A 125 1.04 5.61 0.40
CA ASN A 125 1.84 6.29 -0.62
C ASN A 125 1.05 6.70 -1.87
N GLN A 126 -0.26 6.45 -1.90
CA GLN A 126 -1.16 6.87 -2.98
C GLN A 126 -2.34 7.68 -2.43
N PRO A 127 -2.69 8.83 -3.04
CA PRO A 127 -3.71 9.73 -2.50
C PRO A 127 -5.14 9.32 -2.84
N THR A 128 -5.36 8.71 -4.02
CA THR A 128 -6.70 8.41 -4.56
C THR A 128 -6.79 6.99 -5.10
N VAL A 129 -8.00 6.43 -5.15
CA VAL A 129 -8.25 5.11 -5.77
C VAL A 129 -7.88 5.14 -7.24
N ARG A 130 -8.12 6.24 -7.93
CA ARG A 130 -7.75 6.40 -9.34
C ARG A 130 -6.24 6.31 -9.52
N GLN A 131 -5.46 7.11 -8.80
CA GLN A 131 -4.00 7.10 -8.94
C GLN A 131 -3.39 5.75 -8.51
N GLN A 132 -3.91 5.13 -7.45
CA GLN A 132 -3.53 3.77 -7.05
C GLN A 132 -3.80 2.76 -8.17
N SER A 133 -4.96 2.81 -8.79
CA SER A 133 -5.34 1.89 -9.88
C SER A 133 -4.48 2.10 -11.12
N GLU A 134 -4.30 3.35 -11.57
CA GLU A 134 -3.45 3.67 -12.72
C GLU A 134 -1.98 3.33 -12.46
N GLY A 135 -1.49 3.56 -11.22
CA GLY A 135 -0.16 3.15 -10.79
C GLY A 135 0.03 1.63 -10.79
N ALA A 136 -0.98 0.86 -10.40
CA ALA A 136 -0.93 -0.60 -10.46
C ALA A 136 -0.93 -1.12 -11.91
N PHE A 137 -1.69 -0.53 -12.82
CA PHE A 137 -1.60 -0.85 -14.25
C PHE A 137 -0.19 -0.61 -14.78
N HIS A 138 0.41 0.52 -14.42
CA HIS A 138 1.75 0.89 -14.84
C HIS A 138 2.82 -0.01 -14.19
N GLY A 139 2.85 -0.11 -12.86
CA GLY A 139 3.90 -0.80 -12.11
C GLY A 139 3.76 -2.33 -12.11
N ASP A 140 2.54 -2.87 -11.95
CA ASP A 140 2.34 -4.32 -11.82
C ASP A 140 2.13 -5.03 -13.17
N LEU A 141 1.54 -4.33 -14.16
CA LEU A 141 1.18 -4.90 -15.44
C LEU A 141 2.03 -4.39 -16.62
N GLY A 142 2.79 -3.29 -16.41
CA GLY A 142 3.56 -2.64 -17.47
C GLY A 142 2.66 -2.01 -18.55
N ILE A 143 1.48 -1.52 -18.19
CA ILE A 143 0.51 -0.90 -19.08
C ILE A 143 0.46 0.59 -18.82
N THR A 144 0.82 1.39 -19.81
CA THR A 144 0.78 2.85 -19.73
C THR A 144 -0.66 3.37 -19.64
N THR A 145 -0.83 4.42 -18.83
CA THR A 145 -2.14 5.02 -18.53
C THR A 145 -2.10 6.53 -18.79
N THR A 146 -3.24 7.21 -18.62
CA THR A 146 -3.29 8.66 -18.75
C THR A 146 -2.43 9.39 -17.72
N LEU A 147 -2.36 8.88 -16.47
CA LEU A 147 -1.54 9.48 -15.41
C LEU A 147 -0.07 9.07 -15.51
N PHE A 148 0.22 7.90 -16.08
CA PHE A 148 1.56 7.33 -16.23
C PHE A 148 1.76 6.93 -17.71
N PRO A 149 2.01 7.92 -18.62
CA PRO A 149 2.03 7.68 -20.06
C PRO A 149 3.32 7.06 -20.58
N GLU A 150 4.40 7.09 -19.81
CA GLU A 150 5.70 6.54 -20.19
C GLU A 150 5.88 5.12 -19.64
N GLN A 151 6.61 4.28 -20.35
CA GLN A 151 6.99 2.96 -19.84
C GLN A 151 7.95 3.10 -18.66
N GLY A 152 7.81 2.22 -17.65
CA GLY A 152 8.63 2.23 -16.44
C GLY A 152 10.08 1.75 -16.62
N CYS A 153 10.61 1.73 -17.84
CA CYS A 153 11.96 1.27 -18.13
C CYS A 153 13.03 2.24 -17.65
N THR A 154 14.06 1.71 -16.98
CA THR A 154 15.25 2.50 -16.63
C THR A 154 16.21 2.66 -17.80
N ALA A 155 17.19 3.55 -17.69
CA ALA A 155 18.21 3.74 -18.72
C ALA A 155 19.08 2.48 -18.95
N ALA A 156 19.17 1.58 -18.00
CA ALA A 156 19.91 0.32 -18.14
C ALA A 156 19.13 -0.74 -18.98
N GLN A 157 17.82 -0.60 -19.10
CA GLN A 157 16.91 -1.59 -19.68
C GLN A 157 16.66 -1.29 -21.16
N GLN A 158 17.69 -1.41 -21.99
CA GLN A 158 17.64 -1.05 -23.42
C GLN A 158 16.69 -1.92 -24.24
N ASP A 159 16.49 -3.17 -23.89
CA ASP A 159 15.50 -4.06 -24.50
C ASP A 159 14.06 -3.62 -24.19
N CYS A 160 13.80 -3.14 -22.97
CA CYS A 160 12.53 -2.54 -22.58
C CYS A 160 12.27 -1.23 -23.34
N LEU A 161 13.25 -0.31 -23.36
CA LEU A 161 13.13 0.99 -24.05
C LEU A 161 12.87 0.86 -25.56
N ASN A 162 13.33 -0.23 -26.17
CA ASN A 162 13.16 -0.50 -27.61
C ASN A 162 12.04 -1.49 -27.92
N ALA A 163 11.31 -1.98 -26.93
CA ALA A 163 10.21 -2.89 -27.12
C ALA A 163 9.00 -2.20 -27.80
N PRO A 164 8.19 -2.94 -28.56
CA PRO A 164 6.94 -2.39 -29.07
C PRO A 164 5.96 -2.12 -27.95
N ASP A 165 5.26 -0.98 -28.01
CA ASP A 165 4.15 -0.64 -27.11
C ASP A 165 2.79 -1.01 -27.72
N GLY A 166 1.74 -1.08 -26.91
CA GLY A 166 0.35 -1.35 -27.31
C GLY A 166 -0.45 -0.09 -27.64
N GLY A 167 0.14 1.10 -27.48
CA GLY A 167 -0.50 2.40 -27.69
C GLY A 167 0.07 3.49 -26.79
N LYS A 168 -0.44 4.74 -26.93
CA LYS A 168 0.03 5.89 -26.12
C LYS A 168 -1.15 6.76 -25.67
N PRO A 169 -1.70 6.53 -24.47
CA PRO A 169 -1.43 5.40 -23.57
C PRO A 169 -2.03 4.08 -24.10
N GLU A 170 -1.58 2.95 -23.52
CA GLU A 170 -2.07 1.63 -23.91
C GLU A 170 -3.50 1.36 -23.47
N ILE A 171 -3.89 1.93 -22.32
CA ILE A 171 -5.27 1.87 -21.84
C ILE A 171 -5.92 3.26 -21.90
N SER A 172 -7.14 3.31 -22.43
CA SER A 172 -7.87 4.57 -22.56
C SER A 172 -8.37 5.11 -21.21
N ALA A 173 -8.53 6.44 -21.12
CA ALA A 173 -9.13 7.10 -19.95
C ALA A 173 -10.52 6.54 -19.62
N GLU A 174 -11.35 6.25 -20.64
CA GLU A 174 -12.70 5.69 -20.44
C GLU A 174 -12.67 4.33 -19.75
N ILE A 175 -11.69 3.47 -20.08
CA ILE A 175 -11.54 2.16 -19.42
C ILE A 175 -11.06 2.38 -17.98
N MET A 176 -10.09 3.29 -17.76
CA MET A 176 -9.60 3.61 -16.41
C MET A 176 -10.68 4.21 -15.51
N GLU A 177 -11.60 5.01 -16.05
CA GLU A 177 -12.77 5.49 -15.30
C GLU A 177 -13.65 4.32 -14.82
N LYS A 178 -13.89 3.32 -15.66
CA LYS A 178 -14.64 2.11 -15.29
C LYS A 178 -13.91 1.27 -14.23
N VAL A 179 -12.59 1.15 -14.35
CA VAL A 179 -11.76 0.46 -13.33
C VAL A 179 -11.83 1.20 -12.00
N THR A 180 -11.66 2.52 -12.02
CA THR A 180 -11.76 3.37 -10.82
C THR A 180 -13.14 3.26 -10.18
N PHE A 181 -14.21 3.33 -10.98
CA PHE A 181 -15.57 3.13 -10.49
C PHE A 181 -15.73 1.77 -9.80
N TYR A 182 -15.29 0.69 -10.45
CA TYR A 182 -15.36 -0.64 -9.87
C TYR A 182 -14.58 -0.74 -8.55
N ALA A 183 -13.32 -0.27 -8.54
CA ALA A 183 -12.48 -0.32 -7.34
C ALA A 183 -13.05 0.51 -6.18
N SER A 184 -13.62 1.70 -6.47
CA SER A 184 -14.22 2.57 -5.46
C SER A 184 -15.53 2.01 -4.89
N THR A 185 -16.29 1.26 -5.68
CA THR A 185 -17.61 0.72 -5.28
C THR A 185 -17.58 -0.72 -4.82
N LEU A 186 -16.40 -1.36 -4.78
CA LEU A 186 -16.25 -2.73 -4.31
C LEU A 186 -16.58 -2.82 -2.82
N ALA A 187 -17.67 -3.52 -2.51
CA ALA A 187 -18.25 -3.54 -1.16
C ALA A 187 -17.39 -4.30 -0.14
N VAL A 188 -17.41 -3.83 1.10
CA VAL A 188 -16.86 -4.53 2.25
C VAL A 188 -17.80 -5.66 2.66
N PRO A 189 -17.32 -6.87 2.90
CA PRO A 189 -18.14 -7.96 3.44
C PRO A 189 -18.74 -7.59 4.80
N ALA A 190 -19.93 -8.10 5.08
CA ALA A 190 -20.53 -7.97 6.41
C ALA A 190 -19.60 -8.59 7.47
N ARG A 191 -19.54 -7.96 8.63
CA ARG A 191 -18.80 -8.49 9.79
C ARG A 191 -19.44 -9.83 10.22
N ARG A 192 -18.59 -10.85 10.40
CA ARG A 192 -19.04 -12.22 10.75
C ARG A 192 -19.22 -12.35 12.26
N ASP A 193 -20.12 -13.23 12.62
CA ASP A 193 -20.28 -13.78 13.97
C ASP A 193 -20.34 -12.73 15.10
N MET A 194 -20.95 -11.57 14.82
CA MET A 194 -20.98 -10.42 15.77
C MET A 194 -21.60 -10.76 17.14
N ASP A 195 -22.43 -11.81 17.20
CA ASP A 195 -23.06 -12.24 18.44
C ASP A 195 -22.28 -13.31 19.19
N ASP A 196 -21.23 -13.84 18.60
CA ASP A 196 -20.35 -14.81 19.22
C ASP A 196 -19.62 -14.22 20.43
N ALA A 197 -19.49 -14.99 21.52
CA ALA A 197 -18.89 -14.54 22.76
C ALA A 197 -17.39 -14.31 22.62
N ASP A 198 -16.69 -15.11 21.83
CA ASP A 198 -15.25 -14.99 21.61
C ASP A 198 -14.93 -13.75 20.73
N VAL A 199 -15.78 -13.45 19.73
CA VAL A 199 -15.67 -12.23 18.93
C VAL A 199 -15.83 -10.98 19.80
N LYS A 200 -16.82 -10.96 20.69
CA LYS A 200 -17.02 -9.84 21.63
C LYS A 200 -15.88 -9.72 22.64
N GLN A 201 -15.38 -10.84 23.14
CA GLN A 201 -14.23 -10.87 24.04
C GLN A 201 -12.96 -10.37 23.31
N GLY A 202 -12.75 -10.76 22.06
CA GLY A 202 -11.65 -10.31 21.22
C GLY A 202 -11.66 -8.79 21.02
N GLU A 203 -12.83 -8.19 20.76
CA GLU A 203 -12.98 -6.73 20.65
C GLU A 203 -12.63 -6.01 21.97
N LEU A 204 -13.06 -6.55 23.12
CA LEU A 204 -12.70 -6.01 24.44
C LEU A 204 -11.18 -6.09 24.67
N LEU A 205 -10.55 -7.21 24.33
CA LEU A 205 -9.11 -7.41 24.48
C LEU A 205 -8.32 -6.48 23.56
N PHE A 206 -8.75 -6.28 22.31
CA PHE A 206 -8.15 -5.36 21.36
C PHE A 206 -8.11 -3.93 21.91
N ASN A 207 -9.23 -3.47 22.48
CA ASN A 207 -9.29 -2.16 23.12
C ASN A 207 -8.41 -2.08 24.37
N ARG A 208 -8.46 -3.10 25.24
CA ARG A 208 -7.69 -3.13 26.50
C ARG A 208 -6.18 -3.22 26.29
N ALA A 209 -5.76 -3.87 25.21
CA ALA A 209 -4.36 -3.97 24.82
C ALA A 209 -3.80 -2.68 24.20
N GLY A 210 -4.64 -1.64 24.01
CA GLY A 210 -4.21 -0.37 23.43
C GLY A 210 -4.06 -0.40 21.90
N CYS A 211 -4.52 -1.47 21.21
CA CYS A 211 -4.39 -1.57 19.75
C CYS A 211 -5.14 -0.43 19.02
N THR A 212 -6.20 0.09 19.62
CA THR A 212 -6.98 1.21 19.06
C THR A 212 -6.26 2.55 19.05
N SER A 213 -5.10 2.66 19.66
CA SER A 213 -4.28 3.89 19.60
C SER A 213 -3.68 4.14 18.20
N CYS A 214 -3.51 3.08 17.38
CA CYS A 214 -3.12 3.17 15.96
C CYS A 214 -4.24 2.65 15.04
N HIS A 215 -5.01 1.66 15.53
CA HIS A 215 -6.10 1.04 14.79
C HIS A 215 -7.43 1.71 15.11
N THR A 216 -7.62 2.96 14.64
CA THR A 216 -8.87 3.71 14.82
C THR A 216 -10.05 2.90 14.33
N ALA A 217 -10.97 2.59 15.24
CA ALA A 217 -12.03 1.62 14.98
C ALA A 217 -13.08 2.14 14.01
N GLU A 218 -13.38 3.44 14.00
CA GLU A 218 -14.53 3.99 13.29
C GLU A 218 -14.26 5.36 12.69
N PHE A 219 -14.80 5.59 11.49
CA PHE A 219 -14.89 6.89 10.84
C PHE A 219 -16.29 7.09 10.26
N THR A 220 -16.66 8.34 10.03
CA THR A 220 -17.83 8.69 9.22
C THR A 220 -17.36 9.29 7.90
N THR A 221 -17.83 8.75 6.78
CA THR A 221 -17.48 9.25 5.45
C THR A 221 -18.07 10.64 5.20
N GLY A 222 -17.33 11.49 4.50
CA GLY A 222 -17.74 12.86 4.16
C GLY A 222 -18.83 12.91 3.07
N SER A 223 -19.33 14.12 2.83
CA SER A 223 -20.35 14.38 1.80
C SER A 223 -19.76 14.70 0.43
N SER A 224 -18.47 15.11 0.36
CA SER A 224 -17.82 15.47 -0.91
C SER A 224 -17.15 14.24 -1.51
N THR A 225 -17.89 13.49 -2.30
CA THR A 225 -17.40 12.32 -3.03
C THR A 225 -18.04 12.28 -4.40
N ASP A 226 -17.33 11.70 -5.35
CA ASP A 226 -17.87 11.43 -6.68
C ASP A 226 -18.94 10.33 -6.66
N PHE A 227 -19.06 9.65 -5.52
CA PHE A 227 -20.00 8.56 -5.27
C PHE A 227 -20.91 8.92 -4.09
N PRO A 228 -22.08 9.57 -4.34
CA PRO A 228 -22.99 9.98 -3.27
C PRO A 228 -23.44 8.85 -2.34
N GLU A 229 -23.46 7.63 -2.86
CA GLU A 229 -23.81 6.41 -2.11
C GLU A 229 -22.81 6.09 -0.99
N LEU A 230 -21.58 6.58 -1.10
CA LEU A 230 -20.53 6.38 -0.09
C LEU A 230 -20.53 7.45 1.00
N ALA A 231 -21.36 8.50 0.87
CA ALA A 231 -21.38 9.61 1.80
C ALA A 231 -22.16 9.28 3.09
N GLY A 232 -21.71 9.84 4.22
CA GLY A 232 -22.39 9.77 5.52
C GLY A 232 -22.49 8.36 6.11
N GLN A 233 -21.65 7.44 5.67
CA GLN A 233 -21.61 6.07 6.20
C GLN A 233 -20.65 5.96 7.38
N VAL A 234 -21.08 5.23 8.42
CA VAL A 234 -20.21 4.83 9.52
C VAL A 234 -19.47 3.57 9.09
N ILE A 235 -18.16 3.66 9.01
CA ILE A 235 -17.27 2.57 8.59
C ILE A 235 -16.30 2.17 9.70
N ARG A 236 -15.82 0.91 9.65
CA ARG A 236 -14.91 0.36 10.66
C ARG A 236 -13.63 -0.20 10.03
N PRO A 237 -12.71 0.69 9.60
CA PRO A 237 -11.50 0.29 8.89
C PRO A 237 -10.38 -0.23 9.80
N TYR A 238 -10.43 0.07 11.10
CA TYR A 238 -9.38 -0.25 12.07
C TYR A 238 -7.99 0.20 11.62
N THR A 239 -7.90 1.42 11.14
CA THR A 239 -6.66 2.13 10.78
C THR A 239 -6.86 3.62 10.96
N ASP A 240 -5.82 4.35 11.30
CA ASP A 240 -5.81 5.81 11.33
C ASP A 240 -5.30 6.44 10.02
N LEU A 241 -4.83 5.61 9.06
CA LEU A 241 -4.23 6.02 7.79
C LEU A 241 -2.94 6.85 7.96
N LEU A 242 -2.26 6.72 9.10
CA LEU A 242 -1.01 7.41 9.41
C LEU A 242 0.19 6.45 9.31
N LEU A 243 1.37 7.02 9.21
CA LEU A 243 2.64 6.29 9.36
C LEU A 243 3.06 6.31 10.82
N HIS A 244 3.52 5.17 11.32
CA HIS A 244 4.07 5.01 12.65
C HIS A 244 5.50 4.48 12.55
N ASP A 245 6.37 4.93 13.45
CA ASP A 245 7.73 4.39 13.56
C ASP A 245 7.69 3.01 14.24
N MET A 246 7.85 1.97 13.44
CA MET A 246 7.89 0.58 13.89
C MET A 246 9.33 0.03 13.95
N GLY A 247 10.33 0.91 13.92
CA GLY A 247 11.74 0.58 13.94
C GLY A 247 12.33 0.22 12.57
N GLU A 248 13.66 0.04 12.54
CA GLU A 248 14.44 -0.14 11.30
C GLU A 248 13.98 -1.32 10.44
N GLY A 249 13.50 -2.40 11.06
CA GLY A 249 13.05 -3.59 10.32
C GLY A 249 11.81 -3.37 9.44
N LEU A 250 11.08 -2.27 9.64
CA LEU A 250 9.88 -1.88 8.87
C LEU A 250 10.02 -0.49 8.21
N ALA A 251 11.19 0.13 8.31
CA ALA A 251 11.47 1.40 7.66
C ALA A 251 11.67 1.20 6.14
N ASP A 252 11.30 2.21 5.36
CA ASP A 252 11.50 2.26 3.91
C ASP A 252 12.63 3.23 3.50
N GLY A 253 13.43 3.73 4.44
CA GLY A 253 14.54 4.64 4.21
C GLY A 253 14.16 6.11 4.21
#